data_86af609ca982900d0a6041e6c343d17a
#
_entry.id   86af609ca982900d0a6041e6c343d17a
#
_cell.length_a   1.000
_cell.length_b   1.000
_cell.length_c   1.000
_cell.angle_alpha   90.00
_cell.angle_beta   90.00
_cell.angle_gamma   90.00
#
_symmetry.space_group_name_H-M   'P 1'
#
loop_
_entity.id
_entity.type
_entity.pdbx_description
1 polymer ?
#
loop_
_entity_poly.entity_id
_entity_poly.type
_entity_poly.pdbx_seq_one_letter_code
_entity_poly.pdbx_strand_id
1 'polypeptide(L)'
;MRASITWYDLLSALPDATSEDIQQAYDAKAGLLRPELLSGAPSRVITVAARAQGILDAAWRVLCDPVSRQRYDEAAGLWDSGGGLVRPGDYPAESGLPDSDYAADNPGAEVLRGLGALNVWLDRHSDYQRRIPVPDVRGLFYDVFLGVVGRLDLQVTFVQLTEHPMPVDGLVVDQSPEAPTKIHRRGELTVQVWHPPGRATGDSPAAPYTRPPLT
;
A
#
# COMPACT_ATOMS: atom_id res chain seq x y z
N MET A 1 19.20 -1.39 -3.79
CA MET A 1 18.02 -0.76 -4.42
C MET A 1 16.80 -1.13 -3.61
N ARG A 2 15.94 -0.16 -3.25
CA ARG A 2 14.71 -0.41 -2.49
C ARG A 2 13.57 -0.59 -3.49
N ALA A 3 12.84 -1.69 -3.42
CA ALA A 3 11.72 -1.95 -4.33
C ALA A 3 10.63 -0.88 -4.16
N SER A 4 10.12 -0.31 -5.25
CA SER A 4 8.97 0.60 -5.23
C SER A 4 7.70 -0.13 -4.81
N ILE A 5 6.74 0.57 -4.23
CA ILE A 5 5.39 0.04 -4.02
C ILE A 5 4.68 -0.01 -5.38
N THR A 6 4.03 -1.11 -5.65
CA THR A 6 3.33 -1.41 -6.91
C THR A 6 1.82 -1.50 -6.70
N TRP A 7 1.04 -1.53 -7.80
CA TRP A 7 -0.39 -1.83 -7.73
C TRP A 7 -0.66 -3.21 -7.12
N TYR A 8 0.23 -4.17 -7.35
CA TYR A 8 0.15 -5.50 -6.74
C TYR A 8 0.30 -5.44 -5.22
N ASP A 9 1.24 -4.64 -4.72
CA ASP A 9 1.42 -4.46 -3.27
C ASP A 9 0.16 -3.85 -2.62
N LEU A 10 -0.54 -2.92 -3.30
CA LEU A 10 -1.78 -2.32 -2.78
C LEU A 10 -2.91 -3.34 -2.62
N LEU A 11 -2.99 -4.32 -3.49
CA LEU A 11 -3.93 -5.44 -3.39
C LEU A 11 -3.39 -6.60 -2.53
N SER A 12 -2.10 -6.59 -2.17
CA SER A 12 -1.40 -7.74 -1.56
C SER A 12 -1.40 -8.97 -2.48
N ALA A 13 -1.33 -8.74 -3.79
CA ALA A 13 -1.20 -9.74 -4.82
C ALA A 13 0.26 -9.90 -5.27
N LEU A 14 0.57 -11.00 -5.91
CA LEU A 14 1.87 -11.21 -6.56
C LEU A 14 1.84 -10.71 -8.02
N PRO A 15 2.99 -10.29 -8.57
CA PRO A 15 3.06 -9.92 -9.98
C PRO A 15 2.72 -11.05 -10.96
N ASP A 16 2.84 -12.31 -10.56
CA ASP A 16 2.47 -13.50 -11.33
C ASP A 16 1.06 -14.03 -10.99
N ALA A 17 0.30 -13.33 -10.14
CA ALA A 17 -1.06 -13.71 -9.77
C ALA A 17 -1.97 -13.79 -11.01
N THR A 18 -2.90 -14.74 -11.02
CA THR A 18 -3.92 -14.82 -12.05
C THR A 18 -4.94 -13.68 -11.92
N SER A 19 -5.76 -13.44 -12.95
CA SER A 19 -6.83 -12.45 -12.87
C SER A 19 -7.85 -12.82 -11.78
N GLU A 20 -8.05 -14.12 -11.53
CA GLU A 20 -8.91 -14.62 -10.46
C GLU A 20 -8.31 -14.30 -9.07
N ASP A 21 -7.01 -14.51 -8.89
CA ASP A 21 -6.31 -14.16 -7.65
C ASP A 21 -6.37 -12.65 -7.37
N ILE A 22 -6.22 -11.82 -8.41
CA ILE A 22 -6.33 -10.36 -8.32
C ILE A 22 -7.75 -9.96 -7.91
N GLN A 23 -8.76 -10.57 -8.52
CA GLN A 23 -10.15 -10.33 -8.15
C GLN A 23 -10.42 -10.74 -6.70
N GLN A 24 -9.95 -11.91 -6.29
CA GLN A 24 -10.09 -12.38 -4.91
C GLN A 24 -9.39 -11.45 -3.91
N ALA A 25 -8.20 -10.98 -4.22
CA ALA A 25 -7.46 -10.04 -3.38
C ALA A 25 -8.20 -8.70 -3.22
N TYR A 26 -8.76 -8.18 -4.33
CA TYR A 26 -9.60 -6.99 -4.31
C TYR A 26 -10.85 -7.21 -3.46
N ASP A 27 -11.62 -8.28 -3.71
CA ASP A 27 -12.86 -8.59 -3.00
C ASP A 27 -12.64 -8.76 -1.49
N ALA A 28 -11.53 -9.38 -1.10
CA ALA A 28 -11.15 -9.54 0.30
C ALA A 28 -10.98 -8.20 1.02
N LYS A 29 -10.25 -7.26 0.40
CA LYS A 29 -10.00 -5.93 0.98
C LYS A 29 -11.23 -5.00 0.87
N ALA A 30 -11.89 -4.96 -0.27
CA ALA A 30 -13.11 -4.18 -0.48
C ALA A 30 -14.24 -4.65 0.44
N GLY A 31 -14.30 -5.96 0.72
CA GLY A 31 -15.23 -6.53 1.67
C GLY A 31 -15.12 -5.97 3.10
N LEU A 32 -13.94 -5.48 3.49
CA LEU A 32 -13.72 -4.84 4.79
C LEU A 32 -14.27 -3.41 4.85
N LEU A 33 -14.46 -2.78 3.70
CA LEU A 33 -14.91 -1.39 3.57
C LEU A 33 -16.43 -1.27 3.29
N ARG A 34 -17.17 -2.36 3.43
CA ARG A 34 -18.62 -2.35 3.20
C ARG A 34 -19.34 -1.41 4.15
N PRO A 35 -20.37 -0.69 3.68
CA PRO A 35 -21.13 0.25 4.50
C PRO A 35 -21.69 -0.35 5.80
N GLU A 36 -22.05 -1.65 5.76
CA GLU A 36 -22.58 -2.35 6.94
C GLU A 36 -21.55 -2.46 8.05
N LEU A 37 -20.27 -2.67 7.69
CA LEU A 37 -19.15 -2.74 8.64
C LEU A 37 -18.72 -1.36 9.13
N LEU A 38 -18.97 -0.32 8.34
CA LEU A 38 -18.69 1.07 8.68
C LEU A 38 -19.82 1.73 9.49
N SER A 39 -20.92 1.02 9.67
CA SER A 39 -22.08 1.54 10.42
C SER A 39 -21.67 1.81 11.88
N GLY A 40 -21.83 3.07 12.31
CA GLY A 40 -21.41 3.51 13.65
C GLY A 40 -19.92 3.85 13.79
N ALA A 41 -19.13 3.68 12.75
CA ALA A 41 -17.73 4.11 12.79
C ALA A 41 -17.61 5.64 12.85
N PRO A 42 -16.55 6.18 13.48
CA PRO A 42 -16.28 7.62 13.48
C PRO A 42 -16.18 8.19 12.06
N SER A 43 -16.62 9.43 11.86
CA SER A 43 -16.61 10.08 10.53
C SER A 43 -15.25 10.03 9.84
N ARG A 44 -14.15 10.17 10.60
CA ARG A 44 -12.79 10.05 10.06
C ARG A 44 -12.52 8.66 9.44
N VAL A 45 -13.03 7.61 10.05
CA VAL A 45 -12.91 6.23 9.54
C VAL A 45 -13.65 6.11 8.21
N ILE A 46 -14.86 6.65 8.12
CA ILE A 46 -15.68 6.64 6.89
C ILE A 46 -14.96 7.38 5.77
N THR A 47 -14.39 8.56 6.04
CA THR A 47 -13.65 9.35 5.05
C THR A 47 -12.42 8.58 4.54
N VAL A 48 -11.65 7.97 5.45
CA VAL A 48 -10.46 7.22 5.08
C VAL A 48 -10.81 5.90 4.39
N ALA A 49 -11.90 5.25 4.77
CA ALA A 49 -12.40 4.07 4.09
C ALA A 49 -12.80 4.36 2.63
N ALA A 50 -13.45 5.51 2.37
CA ALA A 50 -13.74 5.96 1.01
C ALA A 50 -12.46 6.17 0.17
N ARG A 51 -11.42 6.76 0.77
CA ARG A 51 -10.10 6.89 0.13
C ARG A 51 -9.48 5.52 -0.15
N ALA A 52 -9.52 4.61 0.83
CA ALA A 52 -9.00 3.24 0.67
C ALA A 52 -9.73 2.50 -0.46
N GLN A 53 -11.05 2.61 -0.54
CA GLN A 53 -11.83 2.05 -1.64
C GLN A 53 -11.36 2.59 -2.99
N GLY A 54 -11.17 3.90 -3.11
CA GLY A 54 -10.64 4.51 -4.34
C GLY A 54 -9.24 4.00 -4.73
N ILE A 55 -8.37 3.72 -3.75
CA ILE A 55 -7.05 3.12 -3.97
C ILE A 55 -7.19 1.70 -4.50
N LEU A 56 -8.06 0.88 -3.89
CA LEU A 56 -8.30 -0.49 -4.33
C LEU A 56 -8.91 -0.55 -5.73
N ASP A 57 -9.91 0.30 -6.01
CA ASP A 57 -10.58 0.39 -7.31
C ASP A 57 -9.61 0.74 -8.44
N ALA A 58 -8.67 1.64 -8.13
CA ALA A 58 -7.62 2.02 -9.06
C ALA A 58 -6.67 0.87 -9.36
N ALA A 59 -6.18 0.18 -8.32
CA ALA A 59 -5.31 -0.98 -8.47
C ALA A 59 -6.01 -2.09 -9.25
N TRP A 60 -7.26 -2.39 -8.90
CA TRP A 60 -8.05 -3.41 -9.58
C TRP A 60 -8.26 -3.07 -11.06
N ARG A 61 -8.65 -1.84 -11.41
CA ARG A 61 -8.84 -1.42 -12.82
C ARG A 61 -7.60 -1.63 -13.68
N VAL A 62 -6.42 -1.36 -13.13
CA VAL A 62 -5.16 -1.54 -13.86
C VAL A 62 -4.83 -3.03 -14.03
N LEU A 63 -5.04 -3.83 -12.97
CA LEU A 63 -4.54 -5.20 -12.93
C LEU A 63 -5.55 -6.25 -13.44
N CYS A 64 -6.87 -5.97 -13.43
CA CYS A 64 -7.87 -6.94 -13.89
C CYS A 64 -7.99 -7.01 -15.41
N ASP A 65 -7.70 -5.90 -16.13
CA ASP A 65 -7.68 -5.88 -17.58
C ASP A 65 -6.31 -6.32 -18.11
N PRO A 66 -6.21 -7.42 -18.89
CA PRO A 66 -4.93 -7.95 -19.34
C PRO A 66 -4.07 -6.96 -20.14
N VAL A 67 -4.71 -6.09 -20.92
CA VAL A 67 -3.99 -5.10 -21.74
C VAL A 67 -3.42 -3.98 -20.87
N SER A 68 -4.20 -3.46 -19.95
CA SER A 68 -3.76 -2.44 -18.99
C SER A 68 -2.67 -3.00 -18.09
N ARG A 69 -2.83 -4.23 -17.61
CA ARG A 69 -1.86 -4.93 -16.78
C ARG A 69 -0.52 -5.08 -17.52
N GLN A 70 -0.56 -5.59 -18.76
CA GLN A 70 0.67 -5.76 -19.55
C GLN A 70 1.40 -4.43 -19.73
N ARG A 71 0.68 -3.35 -20.08
CA ARG A 71 1.28 -2.00 -20.22
C ARG A 71 1.89 -1.51 -18.90
N TYR A 72 1.21 -1.76 -17.80
CA TYR A 72 1.74 -1.42 -16.49
C TYR A 72 2.99 -2.22 -16.16
N ASP A 73 2.98 -3.52 -16.38
CA ASP A 73 4.11 -4.42 -16.09
C ASP A 73 5.34 -4.04 -16.93
N GLU A 74 5.15 -3.71 -18.21
CA GLU A 74 6.20 -3.21 -19.10
C GLU A 74 6.75 -1.86 -18.61
N ALA A 75 5.89 -0.92 -18.27
CA ALA A 75 6.28 0.40 -17.77
C ALA A 75 6.95 0.34 -16.40
N ALA A 76 6.49 -0.56 -15.53
CA ALA A 76 7.06 -0.78 -14.21
C ALA A 76 8.35 -1.62 -14.24
N GLY A 77 8.72 -2.16 -15.41
CA GLY A 77 9.89 -3.04 -15.56
C GLY A 77 9.75 -4.33 -14.74
N LEU A 78 8.53 -4.83 -14.56
CA LEU A 78 8.25 -6.05 -13.79
C LEU A 78 8.65 -7.32 -14.55
N TRP A 79 8.79 -7.22 -15.88
CA TRP A 79 9.22 -8.29 -16.77
C TRP A 79 10.49 -7.86 -17.51
N ASP A 80 11.47 -8.74 -17.56
CA ASP A 80 12.61 -8.54 -18.44
C ASP A 80 12.22 -8.85 -19.90
N SER A 81 13.03 -8.38 -20.85
CA SER A 81 12.81 -8.62 -22.28
C SER A 81 12.90 -10.11 -22.67
N GLY A 82 13.23 -11.00 -21.75
CA GLY A 82 13.30 -12.44 -21.90
C GLY A 82 12.08 -13.19 -21.33
N GLY A 83 11.06 -12.48 -20.81
CA GLY A 83 9.82 -13.07 -20.28
C GLY A 83 9.96 -13.62 -18.87
N GLY A 84 11.02 -13.28 -18.13
CA GLY A 84 11.19 -13.62 -16.71
C GLY A 84 10.74 -12.48 -15.79
N LEU A 85 10.27 -12.82 -14.58
CA LEU A 85 9.99 -11.85 -13.52
C LEU A 85 11.29 -11.13 -13.11
N VAL A 86 11.27 -9.81 -13.18
CA VAL A 86 12.35 -8.98 -12.65
C VAL A 86 12.32 -9.06 -11.12
N ARG A 87 13.47 -9.31 -10.49
CA ARG A 87 13.54 -9.43 -9.04
C ARG A 87 13.18 -8.12 -8.36
N PRO A 88 12.47 -8.14 -7.22
CA PRO A 88 12.26 -6.96 -6.41
C PRO A 88 13.60 -6.31 -6.06
N GLY A 89 13.85 -5.11 -6.59
CA GLY A 89 15.12 -4.40 -6.44
C GLY A 89 15.74 -3.93 -7.75
N ASP A 90 15.36 -4.54 -8.88
CA ASP A 90 15.85 -4.17 -10.22
C ASP A 90 14.96 -3.13 -10.92
N TYR A 91 13.91 -2.62 -10.24
CA TYR A 91 12.98 -1.65 -10.81
C TYR A 91 13.67 -0.30 -11.06
N PRO A 92 13.55 0.26 -12.25
CA PRO A 92 13.97 1.64 -12.46
C PRO A 92 13.15 2.56 -11.54
N ALA A 93 13.83 3.44 -10.83
CA ALA A 93 13.22 4.39 -9.89
C ALA A 93 12.21 5.37 -10.53
N GLU A 94 12.14 5.37 -11.83
CA GLU A 94 11.32 6.25 -12.67
C GLU A 94 10.30 5.49 -13.54
N SER A 95 9.93 4.26 -13.18
CA SER A 95 8.83 3.59 -13.87
C SER A 95 7.56 4.41 -13.66
N GLY A 96 7.46 5.46 -14.49
CA GLY A 96 6.34 6.36 -14.54
C GLY A 96 5.07 5.56 -14.79
N LEU A 97 4.06 5.80 -14.00
CA LEU A 97 2.70 5.51 -14.41
C LEU A 97 2.54 6.09 -15.82
N PRO A 98 1.99 5.35 -16.80
CA PRO A 98 1.74 5.91 -18.12
C PRO A 98 0.94 7.20 -18.00
N ASP A 99 1.45 8.27 -18.61
CA ASP A 99 1.07 9.67 -18.36
C ASP A 99 -0.38 10.01 -18.73
N SER A 100 -1.13 9.15 -19.42
CA SER A 100 -2.26 9.68 -20.14
C SER A 100 -3.63 9.51 -19.51
N ASP A 101 -3.96 8.39 -18.89
CA ASP A 101 -5.39 8.13 -18.59
C ASP A 101 -5.73 7.88 -17.12
N TYR A 102 -4.74 7.80 -16.24
CA TYR A 102 -4.93 7.45 -14.84
C TYR A 102 -4.52 8.53 -13.82
N ALA A 103 -4.06 9.70 -14.29
CA ALA A 103 -3.19 10.52 -13.46
C ALA A 103 -3.85 11.62 -12.64
N ALA A 104 -4.95 12.23 -13.09
CA ALA A 104 -5.37 13.50 -12.50
C ALA A 104 -6.20 13.38 -11.21
N ASP A 105 -7.10 12.39 -11.12
CA ASP A 105 -8.09 12.29 -10.02
C ASP A 105 -8.11 10.92 -9.31
N ASN A 106 -7.04 10.13 -9.47
CA ASN A 106 -7.01 8.77 -8.96
C ASN A 106 -6.23 8.69 -7.64
N PRO A 107 -6.89 8.42 -6.48
CA PRO A 107 -6.23 8.36 -5.18
C PRO A 107 -5.15 7.29 -5.08
N GLY A 108 -5.28 6.17 -5.81
CA GLY A 108 -4.24 5.13 -5.85
C GLY A 108 -2.99 5.59 -6.57
N ALA A 109 -3.14 6.30 -7.71
CA ALA A 109 -2.01 6.88 -8.44
C ALA A 109 -1.31 7.98 -7.61
N GLU A 110 -2.05 8.77 -6.84
CA GLU A 110 -1.49 9.75 -5.90
C GLU A 110 -0.62 9.06 -4.84
N VAL A 111 -1.12 8.00 -4.23
CA VAL A 111 -0.37 7.23 -3.24
C VAL A 111 0.90 6.64 -3.84
N LEU A 112 0.81 5.98 -5.00
CA LEU A 112 1.98 5.40 -5.65
C LEU A 112 3.02 6.46 -6.05
N ARG A 113 2.58 7.61 -6.56
CA ARG A 113 3.49 8.73 -6.87
C ARG A 113 4.19 9.26 -5.63
N GLY A 114 3.43 9.45 -4.53
CA GLY A 114 4.00 9.90 -3.26
C GLY A 114 5.03 8.92 -2.70
N LEU A 115 4.74 7.63 -2.73
CA LEU A 115 5.65 6.58 -2.28
C LEU A 115 6.85 6.41 -3.23
N GLY A 116 6.64 6.53 -4.54
CA GLY A 116 7.70 6.53 -5.55
C GLY A 116 8.66 7.71 -5.37
N ALA A 117 8.13 8.92 -5.20
CA ALA A 117 8.93 10.11 -4.92
C ALA A 117 9.75 9.97 -3.62
N LEU A 118 9.17 9.35 -2.59
CA LEU A 118 9.88 9.04 -1.35
C LEU A 118 11.04 8.07 -1.60
N ASN A 119 10.84 7.00 -2.38
CA ASN A 119 11.91 6.06 -2.69
C ASN A 119 13.06 6.74 -3.44
N VAL A 120 12.76 7.53 -4.48
CA VAL A 120 13.79 8.33 -5.19
C VAL A 120 14.52 9.27 -4.24
N TRP A 121 13.79 9.91 -3.34
CA TRP A 121 14.40 10.80 -2.35
C TRP A 121 15.33 10.03 -1.40
N LEU A 122 14.90 8.87 -0.91
CA LEU A 122 15.68 8.01 -0.02
C LEU A 122 16.96 7.50 -0.70
N ASP A 123 16.89 7.12 -1.98
CA ASP A 123 18.06 6.65 -2.75
C ASP A 123 19.09 7.76 -2.96
N ARG A 124 18.64 9.00 -3.22
CA ARG A 124 19.53 10.15 -3.42
C ARG A 124 20.14 10.67 -2.12
N HIS A 125 19.53 10.44 -0.97
CA HIS A 125 19.88 11.06 0.31
C HIS A 125 20.21 10.05 1.42
N SER A 126 20.45 8.78 1.07
CA SER A 126 20.53 7.67 2.04
C SER A 126 21.59 7.85 3.12
N ASP A 127 22.72 8.52 2.82
CA ASP A 127 23.89 8.51 3.71
C ASP A 127 24.06 9.77 4.57
N TYR A 128 23.47 10.91 4.21
CA TYR A 128 23.78 12.18 4.86
C TYR A 128 22.63 12.92 5.55
N GLN A 129 21.39 12.55 5.27
CA GLN A 129 20.28 13.29 5.87
C GLN A 129 19.74 12.62 7.14
N ARG A 130 19.80 13.37 8.24
CA ARG A 130 19.23 12.96 9.53
C ARG A 130 17.70 13.00 9.56
N ARG A 131 17.05 13.58 8.56
CA ARG A 131 15.59 13.72 8.48
C ARG A 131 15.06 13.14 7.19
N ILE A 132 13.96 12.40 7.29
CA ILE A 132 13.24 11.77 6.20
C ILE A 132 11.81 12.34 6.10
N PRO A 133 11.27 12.51 4.89
CA PRO A 133 9.87 12.89 4.74
C PRO A 133 8.96 11.72 5.15
N VAL A 134 7.94 12.04 5.91
CA VAL A 134 6.89 11.08 6.30
C VAL A 134 5.90 10.95 5.15
N PRO A 135 5.66 9.74 4.63
CA PRO A 135 4.61 9.53 3.61
C PRO A 135 3.22 9.64 4.21
N ASP A 136 2.22 9.96 3.38
CA ASP A 136 0.82 9.80 3.78
C ASP A 136 0.42 8.33 3.65
N VAL A 137 0.23 7.67 4.80
CA VAL A 137 -0.12 6.25 4.89
C VAL A 137 -1.61 6.03 5.23
N ARG A 138 -2.39 7.10 5.35
CA ARG A 138 -3.83 7.00 5.61
C ARG A 138 -4.55 6.38 4.42
N GLY A 139 -5.44 5.45 4.69
CA GLY A 139 -6.15 4.67 3.66
C GLY A 139 -5.37 3.45 3.15
N LEU A 140 -4.16 3.20 3.65
CA LEU A 140 -3.48 1.94 3.41
C LEU A 140 -3.97 0.88 4.39
N PHE A 141 -4.07 -0.35 3.92
CA PHE A 141 -4.22 -1.49 4.80
C PHE A 141 -2.91 -1.77 5.54
N TYR A 142 -3.02 -2.39 6.70
CA TYR A 142 -1.90 -2.61 7.60
C TYR A 142 -0.74 -3.39 6.99
N ASP A 143 -1.03 -4.41 6.19
CA ASP A 143 -0.04 -5.21 5.47
C ASP A 143 0.77 -4.37 4.47
N VAL A 144 0.09 -3.51 3.70
CA VAL A 144 0.73 -2.56 2.77
C VAL A 144 1.55 -1.53 3.55
N PHE A 145 0.97 -0.99 4.62
CA PHE A 145 1.65 -0.04 5.50
C PHE A 145 2.97 -0.60 6.04
N LEU A 146 3.00 -1.84 6.51
CA LEU A 146 4.24 -2.48 6.97
C LEU A 146 5.32 -2.55 5.87
N GLY A 147 4.92 -2.83 4.63
CA GLY A 147 5.81 -2.80 3.47
C GLY A 147 6.41 -1.41 3.21
N VAL A 148 5.65 -0.34 3.46
CA VAL A 148 6.12 1.05 3.35
C VAL A 148 7.11 1.39 4.46
N VAL A 149 6.73 1.14 5.71
CA VAL A 149 7.49 1.61 6.89
C VAL A 149 8.78 0.83 7.09
N GLY A 150 8.77 -0.46 6.76
CA GLY A 150 9.97 -1.31 6.84
C GLY A 150 11.17 -0.79 6.03
N ARG A 151 10.91 0.16 5.12
CA ARG A 151 11.95 0.83 4.30
C ARG A 151 12.48 2.11 4.91
N LEU A 152 11.82 2.65 5.94
CA LEU A 152 12.04 4.02 6.40
C LEU A 152 12.93 4.13 7.64
N ASP A 153 13.33 3.04 8.27
CA ASP A 153 14.08 3.05 9.54
C ASP A 153 13.40 3.96 10.59
N LEU A 154 12.06 3.82 10.72
CA LEU A 154 11.24 4.52 11.70
C LEU A 154 10.84 3.60 12.83
N GLN A 155 10.66 4.18 14.02
CA GLN A 155 9.96 3.51 15.12
C GLN A 155 8.46 3.72 14.93
N VAL A 156 7.69 2.63 14.91
CA VAL A 156 6.24 2.70 14.70
C VAL A 156 5.52 2.33 15.96
N THR A 157 4.65 3.25 16.40
CA THR A 157 3.73 3.03 17.52
C THR A 157 2.31 2.89 16.97
N PHE A 158 1.61 1.85 17.38
CA PHE A 158 0.25 1.56 16.97
C PHE A 158 -0.75 1.95 18.04
N VAL A 159 -1.78 2.69 17.65
CA VAL A 159 -2.95 2.97 18.48
C VAL A 159 -4.15 2.31 17.82
N GLN A 160 -4.73 1.33 18.49
CA GLN A 160 -5.92 0.65 18.01
C GLN A 160 -7.17 1.45 18.37
N LEU A 161 -8.08 1.61 17.42
CA LEU A 161 -9.37 2.28 17.64
C LEU A 161 -10.48 1.30 18.07
N THR A 162 -10.22 0.01 17.95
CA THR A 162 -11.12 -1.07 18.39
C THR A 162 -10.32 -2.11 19.15
N GLU A 163 -10.92 -2.75 20.15
CA GLU A 163 -10.30 -3.85 20.90
C GLU A 163 -10.22 -5.12 20.03
N HIS A 164 -9.22 -5.19 19.18
CA HIS A 164 -8.96 -6.35 18.33
C HIS A 164 -7.55 -6.89 18.60
N PRO A 165 -7.34 -8.22 18.72
CA PRO A 165 -6.07 -8.75 19.22
C PRO A 165 -4.85 -8.59 18.27
N MET A 166 -5.00 -8.43 16.98
CA MET A 166 -3.88 -8.14 16.05
C MET A 166 -4.38 -7.56 14.74
N PRO A 167 -3.71 -6.54 14.18
CA PRO A 167 -4.15 -5.84 12.97
C PRO A 167 -3.62 -6.51 11.69
N VAL A 168 -4.16 -7.65 11.30
CA VAL A 168 -3.76 -8.25 9.99
C VAL A 168 -4.46 -7.56 8.84
N ASP A 169 -5.71 -7.10 9.05
CA ASP A 169 -6.60 -6.53 8.05
C ASP A 169 -7.12 -5.12 8.43
N GLY A 170 -6.37 -4.43 9.28
CA GLY A 170 -6.74 -3.09 9.73
C GLY A 170 -6.48 -2.00 8.69
N LEU A 171 -7.27 -0.94 8.80
CA LEU A 171 -7.13 0.27 7.99
C LEU A 171 -6.40 1.35 8.78
N VAL A 172 -5.33 1.92 8.21
CA VAL A 172 -4.66 3.09 8.80
C VAL A 172 -5.54 4.32 8.59
N VAL A 173 -6.09 4.86 9.67
CA VAL A 173 -7.05 5.97 9.61
C VAL A 173 -6.46 7.31 10.00
N ASP A 174 -5.34 7.30 10.74
CA ASP A 174 -4.66 8.53 11.16
C ASP A 174 -3.18 8.27 11.39
N GLN A 175 -2.37 9.32 11.32
CA GLN A 175 -0.94 9.28 11.54
C GLN A 175 -0.41 10.55 12.21
N SER A 176 0.64 10.39 13.00
CA SER A 176 1.39 11.51 13.59
C SER A 176 2.89 11.20 13.55
N PRO A 177 3.73 12.09 13.00
CA PRO A 177 3.36 13.38 12.41
C PRO A 177 2.64 13.26 11.07
N GLU A 178 1.92 14.31 10.70
CA GLU A 178 1.24 14.39 9.39
C GLU A 178 2.25 14.47 8.24
N ALA A 179 1.87 13.91 7.10
CA ALA A 179 2.60 14.10 5.84
C ALA A 179 2.37 15.53 5.28
N PRO A 180 3.35 16.14 4.64
CA PRO A 180 4.71 15.66 4.35
C PRO A 180 5.79 16.12 5.37
N THR A 181 5.52 16.09 6.64
CA THR A 181 6.48 16.47 7.70
C THR A 181 7.79 15.69 7.59
N LYS A 182 8.91 16.31 7.96
CA LYS A 182 10.21 15.62 8.03
C LYS A 182 10.55 15.28 9.47
N ILE A 183 10.84 14.01 9.73
CA ILE A 183 11.26 13.51 11.05
C ILE A 183 12.67 12.93 10.99
N HIS A 184 13.30 12.78 12.14
CA HIS A 184 14.62 12.15 12.21
C HIS A 184 14.53 10.66 11.84
N ARG A 185 15.60 10.10 11.28
CA ARG A 185 15.76 8.64 11.22
C ARG A 185 15.62 8.07 12.62
N ARG A 186 14.95 6.93 12.73
CA ARG A 186 14.53 6.33 14.01
C ARG A 186 13.59 7.22 14.84
N GLY A 187 13.04 8.27 14.22
CA GLY A 187 11.94 9.03 14.82
C GLY A 187 10.68 8.19 14.90
N GLU A 188 9.78 8.61 15.77
CA GLU A 188 8.53 7.89 15.99
C GLU A 188 7.46 8.30 14.99
N LEU A 189 6.81 7.31 14.38
CA LEU A 189 5.60 7.45 13.60
C LEU A 189 4.48 6.71 14.34
N THR A 190 3.54 7.46 14.88
CA THR A 190 2.34 6.90 15.49
C THR A 190 1.24 6.76 14.43
N VAL A 191 0.61 5.61 14.34
CA VAL A 191 -0.53 5.37 13.44
C VAL A 191 -1.73 4.84 14.22
N GLN A 192 -2.91 5.32 13.83
CA GLN A 192 -4.17 4.80 14.34
C GLN A 192 -4.74 3.80 13.36
N VAL A 193 -5.02 2.60 13.85
CA VAL A 193 -5.54 1.50 13.03
C VAL A 193 -6.96 1.16 13.49
N TRP A 194 -7.85 1.10 12.53
CA TRP A 194 -9.24 0.69 12.73
C TRP A 194 -9.50 -0.68 12.14
N HIS A 195 -10.29 -1.48 12.83
CA HIS A 195 -10.76 -2.78 12.40
C HIS A 195 -12.28 -2.83 12.34
N PRO A 196 -12.88 -3.47 11.34
CA PRO A 196 -14.32 -3.70 11.31
C PRO A 196 -14.75 -4.49 12.55
N PRO A 197 -15.82 -4.08 13.25
CA PRO A 197 -16.35 -4.83 14.36
C PRO A 197 -16.92 -6.19 13.88
N GLY A 198 -16.75 -7.23 14.70
CA GLY A 198 -17.42 -8.53 14.52
C GLY A 198 -16.69 -9.57 13.66
N ARG A 199 -15.49 -9.30 13.19
CA ARG A 199 -14.68 -10.34 12.53
C ARG A 199 -13.85 -11.07 13.60
N ALA A 200 -14.27 -12.30 13.91
CA ALA A 200 -13.46 -13.19 14.74
C ALA A 200 -12.18 -13.56 13.97
N THR A 201 -11.06 -13.62 14.66
CA THR A 201 -9.71 -13.93 14.16
C THR A 201 -9.57 -15.32 13.49
N GLY A 202 -10.65 -15.99 13.14
CA GLY A 202 -10.69 -17.33 12.54
C GLY A 202 -11.13 -17.40 11.09
N ASP A 203 -11.78 -16.35 10.57
CA ASP A 203 -12.37 -16.34 9.21
C ASP A 203 -11.57 -15.50 8.21
N SER A 204 -10.28 -15.28 8.46
CA SER A 204 -9.40 -14.70 7.44
C SER A 204 -9.34 -15.70 6.29
N PRO A 205 -9.75 -15.36 5.05
CA PRO A 205 -9.38 -16.18 3.90
C PRO A 205 -7.86 -16.31 3.97
N ALA A 206 -7.35 -17.52 3.77
CA ALA A 206 -5.95 -17.92 3.94
C ALA A 206 -5.03 -16.75 3.60
N ALA A 207 -4.21 -16.35 4.59
CA ALA A 207 -3.40 -15.13 4.53
C ALA A 207 -2.73 -15.03 3.16
N PRO A 208 -3.02 -14.02 2.34
CA PRO A 208 -2.27 -13.85 1.13
C PRO A 208 -0.85 -13.47 1.55
N TYR A 209 0.05 -14.33 1.25
CA TYR A 209 1.47 -14.08 1.13
C TYR A 209 2.16 -13.38 2.31
N THR A 210 2.71 -14.17 3.19
CA THR A 210 3.81 -13.72 4.05
C THR A 210 5.07 -13.64 3.18
N ARG A 211 5.44 -12.41 2.80
CA ARG A 211 6.73 -12.15 2.14
C ARG A 211 7.83 -12.69 3.03
N PRO A 212 8.71 -13.60 2.55
CA PRO A 212 9.83 -14.07 3.35
C PRO A 212 10.71 -12.88 3.74
N PRO A 213 11.32 -12.89 4.95
CA PRO A 213 12.25 -11.86 5.35
C PRO A 213 13.37 -11.77 4.33
N LEU A 214 13.72 -10.56 3.93
CA LEU A 214 14.87 -10.29 3.08
C LEU A 214 16.13 -10.66 3.90
N THR A 215 16.75 -11.77 3.58
CA THR A 215 18.11 -12.12 4.01
C THR A 215 19.13 -11.43 3.12
#